data_b32586b9a85a6992e04dc628b31c9eca
#
_entry.id   b32586b9a85a6992e04dc628b31c9eca
#
_cell.length_a   1.000
_cell.length_b   1.000
_cell.length_c   1.000
_cell.angle_alpha   90.00
_cell.angle_beta   90.00
_cell.angle_gamma   90.00
#
_symmetry.space_group_name_H-M   'P 1'
#
loop_
_entity.id
_entity.type
_entity.pdbx_description
1 polymer ?
#
loop_
_entity_poly.entity_id
_entity_poly.type
_entity_poly.pdbx_seq_one_letter_code
_entity_poly.pdbx_strand_id
1 'polypeptide(L)'
;MNVRSLFSKLTSSSNNKDQLRIVIQVDAIYIRSSDKASEETLLFPIESSWDAALKVALSSFTSNKYSATVVFSSNYYQLYQIDKPELPKDEWSVALPFLLKDLVNERVTDIVADAYLLPDGRRAQAYVLSKKYLTPLIGILDNANIGLSRIVPEDEVWGHAQSDVNNFMLLYRGMKDSYKISAFVETKNRFQRVIRGVVPPLTGVASSELQLDSIALELQRSIDYLSSQLRDAAFNHLLVLCDEDNTEELVSALSERLSTQVSALNMTDQLSCGQVLCNTLPLISDDGINLYPAHLKPKKERFTLKTVFSSWLLLLLIMGGYYGYMNYEIAEIDQELTVKIRNKERLSDEFETLSYQVANHKPNPAKLKAIDRLTVDVDAKKATLKAINQFDDSLKEGYSGVMASLSELGRDDISISHIELNEKILNLKGLARAPSSVPKWVKQFKTELNLVGRTFESLNIGRNEEDIVTFELMTQVESKNSLSVGEK
;
A
#
# COMPACT_ATOMS: atom_id res chain seq x y z
N MET A 1 -22.57 -13.78 -3.34
CA MET A 1 -21.70 -12.93 -4.19
C MET A 1 -20.82 -12.08 -3.27
N ASN A 2 -19.49 -12.28 -3.28
CA ASN A 2 -18.60 -11.79 -2.21
C ASN A 2 -18.30 -10.29 -2.40
N VAL A 3 -18.83 -9.45 -1.53
CA VAL A 3 -18.63 -7.98 -1.51
C VAL A 3 -17.13 -7.61 -1.36
N ARG A 4 -16.31 -8.46 -0.72
CA ARG A 4 -14.85 -8.29 -0.62
C ARG A 4 -14.12 -8.34 -1.95
N SER A 5 -14.59 -9.09 -2.96
CA SER A 5 -13.94 -9.16 -4.28
C SER A 5 -14.23 -7.94 -5.16
N LEU A 6 -15.33 -7.22 -4.91
CA LEU A 6 -15.66 -5.97 -5.57
C LEU A 6 -14.83 -4.80 -5.01
N PHE A 7 -14.61 -4.77 -3.69
CA PHE A 7 -13.76 -3.74 -3.07
C PHE A 7 -12.28 -3.92 -3.42
N SER A 8 -11.76 -5.14 -3.56
CA SER A 8 -10.37 -5.35 -3.99
C SER A 8 -10.14 -4.93 -5.45
N LYS A 9 -11.11 -5.06 -6.33
CA LYS A 9 -11.04 -4.56 -7.71
C LYS A 9 -11.12 -3.03 -7.82
N LEU A 10 -11.80 -2.37 -6.89
CA LEU A 10 -11.88 -0.89 -6.82
C LEU A 10 -10.63 -0.25 -6.19
N THR A 11 -9.90 -0.98 -5.36
CA THR A 11 -8.66 -0.47 -4.72
C THR A 11 -7.40 -0.83 -5.48
N SER A 12 -7.43 -1.77 -6.43
CA SER A 12 -6.30 -2.19 -7.25
C SER A 12 -6.19 -1.48 -8.61
N SER A 13 -6.89 -0.37 -8.83
CA SER A 13 -6.51 0.58 -9.86
C SER A 13 -5.26 1.33 -9.39
N SER A 14 -4.12 0.64 -9.28
CA SER A 14 -2.83 1.28 -9.47
C SER A 14 -2.88 1.84 -10.89
N ASN A 15 -3.06 3.14 -11.00
CA ASN A 15 -2.86 3.88 -12.24
C ASN A 15 -1.39 3.63 -12.62
N ASN A 16 -1.11 2.57 -13.34
CA ASN A 16 0.17 2.32 -13.96
C ASN A 16 0.26 3.32 -15.12
N LYS A 17 0.65 4.56 -14.78
CA LYS A 17 0.92 5.59 -15.77
C LYS A 17 2.17 5.16 -16.51
N ASP A 18 2.11 5.19 -17.84
CA ASP A 18 3.28 4.95 -18.65
C ASP A 18 4.37 5.99 -18.32
N GLN A 19 5.60 5.51 -18.15
CA GLN A 19 6.73 6.37 -17.80
C GLN A 19 7.26 7.07 -19.06
N LEU A 20 7.30 8.38 -19.01
CA LEU A 20 7.93 9.22 -20.03
C LEU A 20 9.28 9.69 -19.49
N ARG A 21 10.34 9.38 -20.19
CA ARG A 21 11.71 9.79 -19.86
C ARG A 21 12.07 10.95 -20.77
N ILE A 22 12.42 12.07 -20.18
CA ILE A 22 12.74 13.31 -20.90
C ILE A 22 14.13 13.73 -20.46
N VAL A 23 15.05 13.87 -21.41
CA VAL A 23 16.40 14.39 -21.17
C VAL A 23 16.52 15.73 -21.87
N ILE A 24 16.83 16.77 -21.11
CA ILE A 24 16.99 18.15 -21.61
C ILE A 24 18.48 18.47 -21.62
N GLN A 25 19.06 18.51 -22.82
CA GLN A 25 20.43 18.95 -23.04
C GLN A 25 20.45 20.40 -23.54
N VAL A 26 21.62 20.92 -23.91
CA VAL A 26 21.78 22.30 -24.33
C VAL A 26 21.13 22.57 -25.70
N ASP A 27 21.21 21.61 -26.57
CA ASP A 27 20.87 21.70 -27.99
C ASP A 27 19.71 20.83 -28.44
N ALA A 28 19.35 19.83 -27.64
CA ALA A 28 18.29 18.90 -27.98
C ALA A 28 17.55 18.37 -26.75
N ILE A 29 16.30 17.94 -26.96
CA ILE A 29 15.49 17.21 -26.00
C ILE A 29 15.30 15.80 -26.54
N TYR A 30 15.55 14.83 -25.68
CA TYR A 30 15.35 13.41 -25.96
C TYR A 30 14.16 12.91 -25.15
N ILE A 31 13.25 12.21 -25.81
CA ILE A 31 12.05 11.64 -25.17
C ILE A 31 11.95 10.18 -25.51
N ARG A 32 11.78 9.34 -24.47
CA ARG A 32 11.51 7.92 -24.60
C ARG A 32 10.31 7.53 -23.75
N SER A 33 9.34 6.83 -24.34
CA SER A 33 8.21 6.24 -23.63
C SER A 33 8.54 4.82 -23.17
N SER A 34 7.97 4.42 -22.03
CA SER A 34 8.00 3.01 -21.60
C SER A 34 6.97 2.13 -22.33
N ASP A 35 6.13 2.73 -23.18
CA ASP A 35 5.14 1.99 -23.94
C ASP A 35 5.84 1.10 -24.98
N LYS A 36 5.53 -0.20 -24.96
CA LYS A 36 6.13 -1.23 -25.85
C LYS A 36 5.94 -0.95 -27.34
N ALA A 37 5.06 -0.03 -27.68
CA ALA A 37 4.81 0.35 -29.09
C ALA A 37 5.87 1.33 -29.65
N SER A 38 6.72 1.95 -28.82
CA SER A 38 7.70 2.95 -29.25
C SER A 38 8.97 2.85 -28.38
N GLU A 39 9.79 1.84 -28.66
CA GLU A 39 11.10 1.67 -27.99
C GLU A 39 12.14 2.70 -28.45
N GLU A 40 11.81 3.52 -29.42
CA GLU A 40 12.73 4.49 -30.04
C GLU A 40 12.78 5.78 -29.23
N THR A 41 14.00 6.33 -29.05
CA THR A 41 14.20 7.63 -28.42
C THR A 41 14.03 8.71 -29.46
N LEU A 42 13.02 9.56 -29.30
CA LEU A 42 12.76 10.70 -30.17
C LEU A 42 13.66 11.86 -29.80
N LEU A 43 14.22 12.53 -30.79
CA LEU A 43 15.09 13.70 -30.67
C LEU A 43 14.37 14.94 -31.20
N PHE A 44 14.38 16.01 -30.42
CA PHE A 44 13.83 17.33 -30.77
C PHE A 44 14.91 18.38 -30.58
N PRO A 45 15.40 19.01 -31.66
CA PRO A 45 16.44 20.05 -31.55
C PRO A 45 15.91 21.33 -30.91
N ILE A 46 16.76 21.97 -30.11
CA ILE A 46 16.47 23.27 -29.51
C ILE A 46 16.99 24.38 -30.45
N GLU A 47 16.08 25.04 -31.14
CA GLU A 47 16.42 26.14 -32.07
C GLU A 47 16.45 27.51 -31.37
N SER A 48 15.52 27.76 -30.45
CA SER A 48 15.38 29.04 -29.75
C SER A 48 15.54 28.92 -28.26
N SER A 49 14.71 28.06 -27.64
CA SER A 49 14.72 27.83 -26.21
C SER A 49 14.21 26.41 -25.87
N TRP A 50 14.70 25.84 -24.80
CA TRP A 50 14.35 24.48 -24.38
C TRP A 50 12.84 24.34 -24.06
N ASP A 51 12.22 25.38 -23.50
CA ASP A 51 10.79 25.38 -23.14
C ASP A 51 9.89 25.38 -24.38
N ALA A 52 10.28 26.07 -25.45
CA ALA A 52 9.59 26.05 -26.75
C ALA A 52 9.72 24.67 -27.41
N ALA A 53 10.93 24.11 -27.43
CA ALA A 53 11.19 22.79 -27.99
C ALA A 53 10.43 21.70 -27.20
N LEU A 54 10.37 21.79 -25.86
CA LEU A 54 9.64 20.84 -25.02
C LEU A 54 8.12 20.88 -25.29
N LYS A 55 7.55 22.07 -25.51
CA LYS A 55 6.12 22.20 -25.89
C LYS A 55 5.81 21.46 -27.18
N VAL A 56 6.66 21.65 -28.18
CA VAL A 56 6.53 20.96 -29.47
C VAL A 56 6.69 19.45 -29.30
N ALA A 57 7.72 19.03 -28.59
CA ALA A 57 7.99 17.62 -28.34
C ALA A 57 6.84 16.90 -27.62
N LEU A 58 6.23 17.56 -26.64
CA LEU A 58 5.13 16.98 -25.86
C LEU A 58 3.77 17.03 -26.56
N SER A 59 3.63 17.73 -27.66
CA SER A 59 2.36 17.80 -28.42
C SER A 59 1.87 16.42 -28.87
N SER A 60 2.80 15.48 -29.10
CA SER A 60 2.50 14.09 -29.49
C SER A 60 2.11 13.18 -28.31
N PHE A 61 2.32 13.65 -27.08
CA PHE A 61 2.13 12.85 -25.85
C PHE A 61 1.01 13.36 -24.93
N THR A 62 0.09 14.19 -25.43
CA THR A 62 -1.00 14.76 -24.65
C THR A 62 -1.95 13.67 -24.13
N SER A 63 -1.72 13.17 -22.93
CA SER A 63 -2.57 12.15 -22.28
C SER A 63 -2.34 12.13 -20.78
N ASN A 64 -3.42 12.01 -20.01
CA ASN A 64 -3.38 11.74 -18.55
C ASN A 64 -2.73 10.41 -18.16
N LYS A 65 -2.29 9.62 -19.13
CA LYS A 65 -1.69 8.30 -18.92
C LYS A 65 -0.20 8.37 -18.58
N TYR A 66 0.47 9.49 -18.85
CA TYR A 66 1.92 9.59 -18.68
C TYR A 66 2.32 10.20 -17.34
N SER A 67 3.44 9.69 -16.83
CA SER A 67 4.19 10.26 -15.71
C SER A 67 5.63 10.50 -16.17
N ALA A 68 6.09 11.75 -16.13
CA ALA A 68 7.40 12.12 -16.65
C ALA A 68 8.47 12.10 -15.57
N THR A 69 9.63 11.52 -15.89
CA THR A 69 10.89 11.73 -15.20
C THR A 69 11.77 12.56 -16.10
N VAL A 70 12.27 13.70 -15.60
CA VAL A 70 13.05 14.66 -16.37
C VAL A 70 14.48 14.65 -15.90
N VAL A 71 15.42 14.56 -16.84
CA VAL A 71 16.85 14.71 -16.59
C VAL A 71 17.30 16.06 -17.11
N PHE A 72 17.94 16.87 -16.27
CA PHE A 72 18.60 18.09 -16.71
C PHE A 72 20.11 17.87 -16.87
N SER A 73 20.68 18.39 -17.95
CA SER A 73 22.12 18.41 -18.10
C SER A 73 22.77 19.38 -17.11
N SER A 74 24.07 19.19 -16.86
CA SER A 74 24.83 19.95 -15.86
C SER A 74 24.87 21.47 -16.10
N ASN A 75 24.45 21.94 -17.28
CA ASN A 75 24.33 23.35 -17.59
C ASN A 75 23.15 24.03 -16.88
N TYR A 76 22.20 23.27 -16.34
CA TYR A 76 20.98 23.80 -15.73
C TYR A 76 21.01 23.79 -14.21
N TYR A 77 21.93 23.06 -13.58
CA TYR A 77 22.07 22.98 -12.12
C TYR A 77 23.50 23.29 -11.68
N GLN A 78 23.69 23.48 -10.40
CA GLN A 78 24.97 23.75 -9.78
C GLN A 78 25.23 22.71 -8.70
N LEU A 79 26.52 22.39 -8.47
CA LEU A 79 26.98 21.47 -7.45
C LEU A 79 27.74 22.23 -6.37
N TYR A 80 27.44 21.89 -5.11
CA TYR A 80 28.13 22.43 -3.95
C TYR A 80 28.45 21.31 -2.96
N GLN A 81 29.60 21.38 -2.35
CA GLN A 81 29.92 20.56 -1.20
C GLN A 81 29.70 21.38 0.07
N ILE A 82 28.93 20.84 0.99
CA ILE A 82 28.62 21.44 2.28
C ILE A 82 28.87 20.45 3.41
N ASP A 83 28.98 20.93 4.62
CA ASP A 83 28.95 20.06 5.79
C ASP A 83 27.60 19.35 5.89
N LYS A 84 27.64 18.13 6.42
CA LYS A 84 26.42 17.35 6.62
C LYS A 84 25.39 18.13 7.43
N PRO A 85 24.17 18.36 6.93
CA PRO A 85 23.10 18.97 7.72
C PRO A 85 22.78 18.13 8.96
N GLU A 86 22.62 18.77 10.11
CA GLU A 86 22.22 18.12 11.37
C GLU A 86 20.72 17.85 11.46
N LEU A 87 20.07 17.59 10.32
CA LEU A 87 18.64 17.35 10.15
C LEU A 87 18.41 15.97 9.56
N PRO A 88 17.23 15.36 9.77
CA PRO A 88 16.82 14.16 9.06
C PRO A 88 16.83 14.37 7.53
N LYS A 89 17.13 13.31 6.76
CA LYS A 89 17.30 13.41 5.30
C LYS A 89 16.03 13.88 4.57
N ASP A 90 14.86 13.54 5.07
CA ASP A 90 13.55 13.96 4.55
C ASP A 90 13.30 15.48 4.66
N GLU A 91 13.98 16.16 5.59
CA GLU A 91 13.90 17.62 5.74
C GLU A 91 14.93 18.38 4.87
N TRP A 92 15.91 17.68 4.30
CA TRP A 92 17.00 18.31 3.55
C TRP A 92 16.50 19.14 2.37
N SER A 93 15.54 18.65 1.62
CA SER A 93 15.01 19.38 0.45
C SER A 93 14.39 20.75 0.80
N VAL A 94 13.98 20.95 2.04
CA VAL A 94 13.45 22.22 2.55
C VAL A 94 14.56 23.09 3.16
N ALA A 95 15.50 22.47 3.86
CA ALA A 95 16.55 23.16 4.59
C ALA A 95 17.74 23.59 3.70
N LEU A 96 18.10 22.77 2.68
CA LEU A 96 19.26 23.02 1.81
C LEU A 96 19.28 24.39 1.16
N PRO A 97 18.18 24.94 0.62
CA PRO A 97 18.21 26.29 0.07
C PRO A 97 18.72 27.34 1.07
N PHE A 98 18.38 27.21 2.36
CA PHE A 98 18.82 28.13 3.41
C PHE A 98 20.28 27.90 3.79
N LEU A 99 20.74 26.65 3.82
CA LEU A 99 22.15 26.32 4.11
C LEU A 99 23.09 26.76 3.00
N LEU A 100 22.60 26.85 1.78
CA LEU A 100 23.35 27.24 0.58
C LEU A 100 23.32 28.76 0.30
N LYS A 101 22.63 29.56 1.13
CA LYS A 101 22.39 30.99 0.89
C LYS A 101 23.65 31.82 0.59
N ASP A 102 24.77 31.47 1.23
CA ASP A 102 26.03 32.20 1.11
C ASP A 102 26.93 31.64 -0.03
N LEU A 103 26.55 30.53 -0.63
CA LEU A 103 27.26 29.87 -1.72
C LEU A 103 26.61 30.12 -3.08
N VAL A 104 25.32 30.35 -3.11
CA VAL A 104 24.52 30.51 -4.35
C VAL A 104 24.25 31.99 -4.58
N ASN A 105 24.38 32.44 -5.81
CA ASN A 105 24.11 33.84 -6.20
C ASN A 105 22.61 34.14 -6.30
N GLU A 106 21.73 33.14 -6.34
CA GLU A 106 20.28 33.27 -6.42
C GLU A 106 19.65 33.38 -5.03
N ARG A 107 18.44 33.92 -4.96
CA ARG A 107 17.69 33.99 -3.68
C ARG A 107 17.30 32.58 -3.24
N VAL A 108 17.30 32.35 -1.96
CA VAL A 108 16.87 31.09 -1.33
C VAL A 108 15.47 30.64 -1.80
N THR A 109 14.57 31.59 -2.05
CA THR A 109 13.21 31.37 -2.53
C THR A 109 13.15 30.90 -3.98
N ASP A 110 14.19 31.17 -4.76
CA ASP A 110 14.22 30.99 -6.21
C ASP A 110 14.98 29.73 -6.63
N ILE A 111 15.41 28.93 -5.66
CA ILE A 111 16.11 27.67 -5.87
C ILE A 111 15.37 26.50 -5.24
N VAL A 112 15.65 25.30 -5.71
CA VAL A 112 15.39 24.02 -5.09
C VAL A 112 16.69 23.26 -5.00
N ALA A 113 16.86 22.44 -3.95
CA ALA A 113 18.07 21.66 -3.75
C ALA A 113 17.74 20.29 -3.16
N ASP A 114 18.58 19.33 -3.50
CA ASP A 114 18.63 18.01 -2.87
C ASP A 114 20.10 17.57 -2.77
N ALA A 115 20.42 16.66 -1.84
CA ALA A 115 21.79 16.25 -1.60
C ALA A 115 21.89 14.78 -1.20
N TYR A 116 23.07 14.20 -1.44
CA TYR A 116 23.46 12.93 -0.84
C TYR A 116 24.69 13.07 0.04
N LEU A 117 24.80 12.16 1.01
CA LEU A 117 25.93 12.13 1.93
C LEU A 117 27.15 11.53 1.23
N LEU A 118 28.30 12.18 1.38
CA LEU A 118 29.57 11.64 0.89
C LEU A 118 30.05 10.49 1.78
N PRO A 119 30.88 9.55 1.27
CA PRO A 119 31.35 8.40 2.05
C PRO A 119 32.12 8.76 3.33
N ASP A 120 32.70 9.96 3.40
CA ASP A 120 33.36 10.47 4.63
C ASP A 120 32.36 10.69 5.78
N GLY A 121 31.05 10.65 5.50
CA GLY A 121 29.98 10.82 6.48
C GLY A 121 29.87 12.22 7.08
N ARG A 122 30.77 13.15 6.71
CA ARG A 122 30.86 14.50 7.25
C ARG A 122 30.37 15.56 6.29
N ARG A 123 30.45 15.31 4.99
CA ARG A 123 30.06 16.25 3.93
C ARG A 123 28.93 15.70 3.10
N ALA A 124 28.14 16.60 2.54
CA ALA A 124 27.10 16.29 1.59
C ALA A 124 27.37 17.02 0.27
N GLN A 125 27.04 16.37 -0.84
CA GLN A 125 27.05 16.97 -2.16
C GLN A 125 25.64 17.40 -2.51
N ALA A 126 25.43 18.69 -2.63
CA ALA A 126 24.16 19.32 -2.92
C ALA A 126 24.06 19.69 -4.40
N TYR A 127 22.93 19.37 -4.97
CA TYR A 127 22.51 19.78 -6.31
C TYR A 127 21.50 20.89 -6.19
N VAL A 128 21.70 21.97 -6.91
CA VAL A 128 20.87 23.19 -6.85
C VAL A 128 20.32 23.49 -8.23
N LEU A 129 19.01 23.54 -8.33
CA LEU A 129 18.29 23.91 -9.56
C LEU A 129 17.52 25.21 -9.34
N SER A 130 17.68 26.16 -10.28
CA SER A 130 16.92 27.40 -10.25
C SER A 130 15.44 27.17 -10.61
N LYS A 131 14.53 27.81 -9.88
CA LYS A 131 13.10 27.78 -10.18
C LYS A 131 12.75 28.38 -11.54
N LYS A 132 13.65 29.18 -12.12
CA LYS A 132 13.50 29.68 -13.50
C LYS A 132 13.39 28.54 -14.53
N TYR A 133 13.98 27.38 -14.25
CA TYR A 133 13.84 26.17 -15.08
C TYR A 133 12.71 25.29 -14.62
N LEU A 134 12.52 25.17 -13.30
CA LEU A 134 11.51 24.29 -12.70
C LEU A 134 10.08 24.76 -12.99
N THR A 135 9.80 26.05 -12.80
CA THR A 135 8.44 26.59 -12.95
C THR A 135 7.89 26.47 -14.38
N PRO A 136 8.64 26.84 -15.43
CA PRO A 136 8.19 26.60 -16.80
C PRO A 136 8.01 25.11 -17.12
N LEU A 137 8.91 24.25 -16.64
CA LEU A 137 8.81 22.81 -16.84
C LEU A 137 7.49 22.26 -16.31
N ILE A 138 7.15 22.59 -15.07
CA ILE A 138 5.88 22.16 -14.44
C ILE A 138 4.70 22.66 -15.28
N GLY A 139 4.68 23.94 -15.64
CA GLY A 139 3.59 24.52 -16.42
C GLY A 139 3.41 23.86 -17.81
N ILE A 140 4.51 23.50 -18.47
CA ILE A 140 4.47 22.83 -19.78
C ILE A 140 3.89 21.40 -19.64
N LEU A 141 4.36 20.66 -18.63
CA LEU A 141 3.88 19.30 -18.37
C LEU A 141 2.42 19.29 -17.94
N ASP A 142 2.01 20.22 -17.08
CA ASP A 142 0.61 20.36 -16.64
C ASP A 142 -0.32 20.68 -17.81
N ASN A 143 0.10 21.59 -18.73
CA ASN A 143 -0.66 21.90 -19.94
C ASN A 143 -0.79 20.69 -20.89
N ALA A 144 0.21 19.80 -20.90
CA ALA A 144 0.16 18.55 -21.65
C ALA A 144 -0.59 17.43 -20.91
N ASN A 145 -1.10 17.68 -19.69
CA ASN A 145 -1.69 16.70 -18.80
C ASN A 145 -0.76 15.53 -18.43
N ILE A 146 0.54 15.78 -18.35
CA ILE A 146 1.58 14.82 -17.98
C ILE A 146 2.02 15.11 -16.55
N GLY A 147 1.91 14.13 -15.67
CA GLY A 147 2.35 14.30 -14.28
C GLY A 147 3.86 14.28 -14.15
N LEU A 148 4.48 15.30 -13.54
CA LEU A 148 5.90 15.27 -13.19
C LEU A 148 6.11 14.37 -11.96
N SER A 149 6.92 13.32 -12.10
CA SER A 149 7.27 12.40 -11.03
C SER A 149 8.53 12.85 -10.30
N ARG A 150 9.60 13.09 -11.07
CA ARG A 150 10.95 13.33 -10.56
C ARG A 150 11.77 14.18 -11.52
N ILE A 151 12.68 14.96 -10.96
CA ILE A 151 13.73 15.64 -11.70
C ILE A 151 15.08 15.14 -11.22
N VAL A 152 15.89 14.64 -12.13
CA VAL A 152 17.18 14.01 -11.85
C VAL A 152 18.30 14.80 -12.54
N PRO A 153 19.43 15.09 -11.88
CA PRO A 153 20.59 15.61 -12.55
C PRO A 153 21.25 14.52 -13.43
N GLU A 154 21.85 14.91 -14.56
CA GLU A 154 22.50 13.95 -15.46
C GLU A 154 23.61 13.15 -14.77
N ASP A 155 24.30 13.76 -13.78
CA ASP A 155 25.35 13.09 -13.01
C ASP A 155 24.87 11.84 -12.27
N GLU A 156 23.65 11.88 -11.74
CA GLU A 156 23.05 10.71 -11.09
C GLU A 156 22.79 9.59 -12.09
N VAL A 157 22.45 9.96 -13.34
CA VAL A 157 22.24 9.00 -14.43
C VAL A 157 23.55 8.42 -14.91
N TRP A 158 24.54 9.27 -15.16
CA TRP A 158 25.87 8.85 -15.62
C TRP A 158 26.55 7.88 -14.68
N GLY A 159 26.35 8.03 -13.36
CA GLY A 159 26.88 7.10 -12.37
C GLY A 159 26.39 5.66 -12.55
N HIS A 160 25.26 5.45 -13.21
CA HIS A 160 24.68 4.12 -13.49
C HIS A 160 24.91 3.66 -14.94
N ALA A 161 25.61 4.46 -15.74
CA ALA A 161 25.84 4.12 -17.16
C ALA A 161 26.79 2.92 -17.35
N GLN A 162 27.57 2.58 -16.32
CA GLN A 162 28.47 1.44 -16.33
C GLN A 162 28.22 0.57 -15.07
N SER A 163 28.00 -0.72 -15.26
CA SER A 163 27.74 -1.65 -14.17
C SER A 163 28.97 -2.47 -13.77
N ASP A 164 29.93 -2.62 -14.67
CA ASP A 164 31.06 -3.56 -14.50
C ASP A 164 32.23 -2.97 -13.70
N VAL A 165 32.26 -1.64 -13.54
CA VAL A 165 33.35 -0.93 -12.86
C VAL A 165 32.77 0.02 -11.82
N ASN A 166 33.14 -0.17 -10.55
CA ASN A 166 32.64 0.67 -9.45
C ASN A 166 33.20 2.10 -9.49
N ASN A 167 34.45 2.27 -9.96
CA ASN A 167 35.13 3.57 -10.03
C ASN A 167 35.58 3.84 -11.45
N PHE A 168 35.03 4.83 -12.09
CA PHE A 168 35.39 5.21 -13.45
C PHE A 168 35.35 6.71 -13.64
N MET A 169 36.06 7.17 -14.67
CA MET A 169 35.96 8.53 -15.20
C MET A 169 35.18 8.48 -16.50
N LEU A 170 34.41 9.51 -16.78
CA LEU A 170 33.65 9.67 -18.01
C LEU A 170 33.99 11.00 -18.65
N LEU A 171 34.56 10.95 -19.86
CA LEU A 171 34.65 12.07 -20.75
C LEU A 171 33.42 12.06 -21.66
N TYR A 172 32.61 13.08 -21.57
CA TYR A 172 31.38 13.16 -22.38
C TYR A 172 31.15 14.57 -22.93
N ARG A 173 30.43 14.60 -24.05
CA ARG A 173 30.03 15.83 -24.70
C ARG A 173 28.75 15.59 -25.49
N GLY A 174 27.68 16.30 -25.15
CA GLY A 174 26.49 16.42 -26.01
C GLY A 174 26.75 17.27 -27.24
N MET A 175 25.83 17.23 -28.20
CA MET A 175 25.93 18.09 -29.41
C MET A 175 26.04 19.55 -29.01
N LYS A 176 26.93 20.30 -29.67
CA LYS A 176 27.16 21.75 -29.43
C LYS A 176 27.49 22.13 -27.98
N ASP A 177 27.85 21.17 -27.13
CA ASP A 177 28.27 21.43 -25.77
C ASP A 177 29.80 21.38 -25.63
N SER A 178 30.29 21.73 -24.45
CA SER A 178 31.71 21.60 -24.08
C SER A 178 32.04 20.21 -23.61
N TYR A 179 33.31 19.80 -23.78
CA TYR A 179 33.80 18.56 -23.17
C TYR A 179 33.76 18.64 -21.65
N LYS A 180 33.25 17.59 -21.03
CA LYS A 180 33.12 17.46 -19.58
C LYS A 180 33.77 16.18 -19.15
N ILE A 181 34.50 16.24 -18.03
CA ILE A 181 35.00 15.07 -17.35
C ILE A 181 34.31 14.95 -15.99
N SER A 182 33.77 13.78 -15.71
CA SER A 182 33.21 13.44 -14.42
C SER A 182 33.86 12.17 -13.87
N ALA A 183 33.98 12.04 -12.55
CA ALA A 183 34.47 10.84 -11.89
C ALA A 183 33.43 10.30 -10.93
N PHE A 184 33.20 9.01 -11.00
CA PHE A 184 32.17 8.30 -10.24
C PHE A 184 32.81 7.25 -9.32
N VAL A 185 32.33 7.18 -8.09
CA VAL A 185 32.64 6.16 -7.10
C VAL A 185 31.33 5.58 -6.59
N GLU A 186 31.15 4.28 -6.74
CA GLU A 186 29.90 3.60 -6.34
C GLU A 186 28.65 4.32 -6.89
N THR A 187 28.65 4.62 -8.17
CA THR A 187 27.56 5.34 -8.87
C THR A 187 27.41 6.82 -8.51
N LYS A 188 28.13 7.37 -7.54
CA LYS A 188 28.00 8.77 -7.11
C LYS A 188 29.08 9.66 -7.73
N ASN A 189 28.66 10.80 -8.27
CA ASN A 189 29.57 11.80 -8.81
C ASN A 189 30.45 12.36 -7.69
N ARG A 190 31.76 12.29 -7.85
CA ARG A 190 32.77 12.80 -6.91
C ARG A 190 33.53 14.01 -7.43
N PHE A 191 33.51 14.19 -8.73
CA PHE A 191 34.22 15.25 -9.40
C PHE A 191 33.57 15.53 -10.73
N GLN A 192 33.46 16.79 -11.09
CA GLN A 192 33.02 17.23 -12.39
C GLN A 192 33.77 18.50 -12.80
N ARG A 193 34.19 18.53 -14.04
CA ARG A 193 34.89 19.69 -14.61
C ARG A 193 34.56 19.85 -16.09
N VAL A 194 34.32 21.08 -16.49
CA VAL A 194 34.23 21.46 -17.90
C VAL A 194 35.63 21.71 -18.42
N ILE A 195 36.00 21.09 -19.52
CA ILE A 195 37.28 21.28 -20.20
C ILE A 195 37.14 22.50 -21.12
N ARG A 196 37.95 23.48 -20.86
CA ARG A 196 37.93 24.76 -21.63
C ARG A 196 39.10 24.83 -22.58
N GLY A 197 38.95 25.64 -23.66
CA GLY A 197 40.04 25.89 -24.62
C GLY A 197 40.24 24.78 -25.66
N VAL A 198 39.36 23.78 -25.68
CA VAL A 198 39.32 22.74 -26.71
C VAL A 198 38.10 22.99 -27.60
N VAL A 199 38.31 23.03 -28.91
CA VAL A 199 37.25 23.30 -29.90
C VAL A 199 36.78 21.95 -30.49
N PRO A 200 35.50 21.59 -30.39
CA PRO A 200 35.00 20.39 -31.03
C PRO A 200 34.82 20.57 -32.56
N PRO A 201 34.83 19.49 -33.35
CA PRO A 201 35.17 18.13 -32.99
C PRO A 201 36.66 17.86 -32.89
N LEU A 202 37.04 16.82 -32.13
CA LEU A 202 38.42 16.36 -31.96
C LEU A 202 38.84 15.33 -33.02
N THR A 203 37.88 14.79 -33.75
CA THR A 203 38.09 13.73 -34.75
C THR A 203 37.66 14.18 -36.14
N GLY A 204 38.08 13.43 -37.16
CA GLY A 204 37.75 13.71 -38.53
C GLY A 204 38.65 14.80 -39.18
N VAL A 205 38.20 15.38 -40.31
CA VAL A 205 39.00 16.32 -41.13
C VAL A 205 39.35 17.63 -40.40
N ALA A 206 38.58 18.01 -39.40
CA ALA A 206 38.81 19.23 -38.61
C ALA A 206 39.67 18.96 -37.35
N SER A 207 40.08 17.72 -37.10
CA SER A 207 40.88 17.35 -35.95
C SER A 207 42.27 17.99 -36.02
N SER A 208 42.79 18.37 -34.86
CA SER A 208 44.14 18.93 -34.71
C SER A 208 44.87 18.21 -33.61
N GLU A 209 46.07 17.70 -33.90
CA GLU A 209 46.93 17.09 -32.90
C GLU A 209 47.14 17.99 -31.67
N LEU A 210 47.24 19.30 -31.86
CA LEU A 210 47.36 20.27 -30.79
C LEU A 210 46.12 20.29 -29.86
N GLN A 211 44.92 20.11 -30.43
CA GLN A 211 43.68 20.03 -29.64
C GLN A 211 43.59 18.71 -28.87
N LEU A 212 44.04 17.59 -29.48
CA LEU A 212 44.15 16.29 -28.84
C LEU A 212 45.13 16.31 -27.69
N ASP A 213 46.30 16.95 -27.90
CA ASP A 213 47.29 17.13 -26.82
C ASP A 213 46.77 18.03 -25.69
N SER A 214 46.00 19.06 -26.05
CA SER A 214 45.43 19.96 -25.06
C SER A 214 44.37 19.27 -24.21
N ILE A 215 43.47 18.47 -24.79
CA ILE A 215 42.49 17.71 -24.01
C ILE A 215 43.12 16.63 -23.18
N ALA A 216 44.15 15.92 -23.73
CA ALA A 216 44.88 14.89 -22.99
C ALA A 216 45.58 15.50 -21.76
N LEU A 217 46.19 16.69 -21.89
CA LEU A 217 46.83 17.37 -20.75
C LEU A 217 45.78 17.75 -19.67
N GLU A 218 44.61 18.27 -20.08
CA GLU A 218 43.56 18.62 -19.13
C GLU A 218 42.94 17.37 -18.44
N LEU A 219 42.84 16.25 -19.17
CA LEU A 219 42.46 14.98 -18.64
C LEU A 219 43.50 14.46 -17.63
N GLN A 220 44.78 14.49 -18.00
CA GLN A 220 45.85 14.06 -17.12
C GLN A 220 45.86 14.88 -15.81
N ARG A 221 45.73 16.21 -15.91
CA ARG A 221 45.62 17.07 -14.69
C ARG A 221 44.45 16.69 -13.82
N SER A 222 43.32 16.32 -14.42
CA SER A 222 42.11 15.89 -13.67
C SER A 222 42.34 14.55 -13.02
N ILE A 223 43.02 13.61 -13.68
CA ILE A 223 43.39 12.29 -13.15
C ILE A 223 44.34 12.44 -11.96
N ASP A 224 45.38 13.28 -12.12
CA ASP A 224 46.35 13.53 -11.05
C ASP A 224 45.68 14.19 -9.83
N TYR A 225 44.80 15.14 -10.06
CA TYR A 225 43.98 15.75 -9.00
C TYR A 225 43.12 14.71 -8.26
N LEU A 226 42.39 13.87 -8.99
CA LEU A 226 41.57 12.82 -8.42
C LEU A 226 42.37 11.82 -7.60
N SER A 227 43.49 11.38 -8.14
CA SER A 227 44.41 10.46 -7.44
C SER A 227 44.98 11.04 -6.12
N SER A 228 45.13 12.35 -6.07
CA SER A 228 45.58 13.05 -4.85
C SER A 228 44.49 13.21 -3.80
N GLN A 229 43.26 13.45 -4.24
CA GLN A 229 42.08 13.75 -3.39
C GLN A 229 41.36 12.50 -2.92
N LEU A 230 41.26 11.47 -3.76
CA LEU A 230 40.49 10.25 -3.54
C LEU A 230 41.43 9.05 -3.50
N ARG A 231 42.31 9.01 -2.47
CA ARG A 231 43.37 7.98 -2.33
C ARG A 231 42.79 6.56 -2.20
N ASP A 232 41.54 6.44 -1.74
CA ASP A 232 40.86 5.16 -1.54
C ASP A 232 40.19 4.63 -2.80
N ALA A 233 40.11 5.43 -3.87
CA ALA A 233 39.45 5.06 -5.13
C ALA A 233 40.49 5.08 -6.28
N ALA A 234 40.77 3.93 -6.87
CA ALA A 234 41.61 3.84 -8.05
C ALA A 234 40.75 4.13 -9.30
N PHE A 235 41.14 5.15 -10.09
CA PHE A 235 40.52 5.52 -11.34
C PHE A 235 41.35 5.04 -12.53
N ASN A 236 41.25 3.76 -12.86
CA ASN A 236 42.00 3.13 -13.93
C ASN A 236 41.31 3.15 -15.28
N HIS A 237 40.05 3.50 -15.31
CA HIS A 237 39.21 3.49 -16.50
C HIS A 237 38.67 4.88 -16.83
N LEU A 238 38.95 5.34 -18.05
CA LEU A 238 38.34 6.50 -18.66
C LEU A 238 37.39 6.04 -19.77
N LEU A 239 36.11 6.26 -19.57
CA LEU A 239 35.08 6.01 -20.57
C LEU A 239 34.87 7.24 -21.40
N VAL A 240 34.61 7.08 -22.69
CA VAL A 240 34.43 8.18 -23.65
C VAL A 240 33.08 8.04 -24.32
N LEU A 241 32.32 9.15 -24.33
CA LEU A 241 31.07 9.28 -25.10
C LEU A 241 30.94 10.75 -25.55
N CYS A 242 31.31 11.05 -26.77
CA CYS A 242 31.27 12.39 -27.30
C CYS A 242 30.45 12.39 -28.59
N ASP A 243 29.34 13.12 -28.59
CA ASP A 243 28.54 13.34 -29.79
C ASP A 243 29.37 14.16 -30.80
N GLU A 244 29.15 13.96 -32.10
CA GLU A 244 29.86 14.56 -33.21
C GLU A 244 31.35 14.14 -33.36
N ASP A 245 31.91 13.37 -32.41
CA ASP A 245 33.24 12.79 -32.53
C ASP A 245 33.17 11.31 -32.92
N ASN A 246 34.11 10.83 -33.72
CA ASN A 246 34.25 9.40 -33.94
C ASN A 246 34.84 8.75 -32.69
N THR A 247 34.05 7.94 -32.01
CA THR A 247 34.40 7.35 -30.70
C THR A 247 35.65 6.46 -30.79
N GLU A 248 35.80 5.67 -31.83
CA GLU A 248 36.95 4.78 -32.01
C GLU A 248 38.25 5.55 -32.22
N GLU A 249 38.21 6.57 -33.10
CA GLU A 249 39.32 7.48 -33.38
C GLU A 249 39.74 8.24 -32.12
N LEU A 250 38.77 8.76 -31.37
CA LEU A 250 39.02 9.52 -30.13
C LEU A 250 39.60 8.64 -29.04
N VAL A 251 39.06 7.42 -28.84
CA VAL A 251 39.59 6.44 -27.90
C VAL A 251 41.01 6.05 -28.24
N SER A 252 41.33 5.78 -29.52
CA SER A 252 42.70 5.49 -29.98
C SER A 252 43.65 6.64 -29.69
N ALA A 253 43.27 7.85 -30.09
CA ALA A 253 44.09 9.04 -29.90
C ALA A 253 44.36 9.38 -28.43
N LEU A 254 43.38 9.18 -27.57
CA LEU A 254 43.56 9.38 -26.11
C LEU A 254 44.32 8.24 -25.43
N SER A 255 44.19 6.99 -25.89
CA SER A 255 44.94 5.85 -25.38
C SER A 255 46.43 5.97 -25.64
N GLU A 256 46.84 6.64 -26.73
CA GLU A 256 48.25 6.90 -27.01
C GLU A 256 48.86 7.97 -26.10
N ARG A 257 48.00 8.87 -25.54
CA ARG A 257 48.46 10.03 -24.76
C ARG A 257 48.29 9.91 -23.25
N LEU A 258 47.42 9.01 -22.83
CA LEU A 258 47.11 8.81 -21.41
C LEU A 258 47.64 7.47 -20.91
N SER A 259 48.04 7.42 -19.66
CA SER A 259 48.47 6.17 -19.02
C SER A 259 47.29 5.33 -18.48
N THR A 260 46.09 5.90 -18.50
CA THR A 260 44.84 5.28 -18.02
C THR A 260 44.19 4.49 -19.16
N GLN A 261 43.54 3.40 -18.85
CA GLN A 261 42.79 2.60 -19.85
C GLN A 261 41.60 3.42 -20.38
N VAL A 262 41.63 3.74 -21.68
CA VAL A 262 40.55 4.46 -22.34
C VAL A 262 39.70 3.50 -23.14
N SER A 263 38.38 3.62 -23.04
CA SER A 263 37.43 2.81 -23.79
C SER A 263 36.14 3.58 -24.10
N ALA A 264 35.40 3.15 -25.10
CA ALA A 264 34.07 3.68 -25.35
C ALA A 264 33.08 3.27 -24.26
N LEU A 265 32.17 4.15 -23.89
CA LEU A 265 31.09 3.83 -22.93
C LEU A 265 30.15 2.75 -23.51
N ASN A 266 29.83 2.85 -24.81
CA ASN A 266 29.01 1.88 -25.53
C ASN A 266 29.78 1.38 -26.75
N MET A 267 30.20 0.12 -26.75
CA MET A 267 30.90 -0.49 -27.90
C MET A 267 29.97 -0.97 -28.99
N THR A 268 28.69 -1.23 -28.69
CA THR A 268 27.78 -1.96 -29.58
C THR A 268 26.86 -1.06 -30.37
N ASP A 269 26.49 0.10 -29.85
CA ASP A 269 25.55 1.02 -30.48
C ASP A 269 26.14 2.45 -30.50
N GLN A 270 26.12 3.11 -31.63
CA GLN A 270 26.49 4.54 -31.73
C GLN A 270 25.37 5.42 -31.17
N LEU A 271 25.11 5.31 -29.85
CA LEU A 271 24.09 6.09 -29.17
C LEU A 271 24.65 7.45 -28.77
N SER A 272 23.84 8.49 -28.97
CA SER A 272 24.17 9.84 -28.45
C SER A 272 24.06 9.90 -26.92
N CYS A 273 24.70 10.90 -26.31
CA CYS A 273 24.64 11.17 -24.86
C CYS A 273 23.20 11.16 -24.33
N GLY A 274 22.28 11.83 -25.02
CA GLY A 274 20.88 11.90 -24.60
C GLY A 274 20.15 10.55 -24.68
N GLN A 275 20.47 9.73 -25.69
CA GLN A 275 19.92 8.39 -25.80
C GLN A 275 20.42 7.47 -24.70
N VAL A 276 21.72 7.53 -24.38
CA VAL A 276 22.30 6.77 -23.26
C VAL A 276 21.65 7.15 -21.94
N LEU A 277 21.47 8.45 -21.68
CA LEU A 277 20.78 8.93 -20.49
C LEU A 277 19.33 8.42 -20.39
N CYS A 278 18.57 8.43 -21.50
CA CYS A 278 17.21 7.87 -21.55
C CYS A 278 17.17 6.37 -21.24
N ASN A 279 18.19 5.62 -21.70
CA ASN A 279 18.29 4.19 -21.51
C ASN A 279 18.71 3.81 -20.09
N THR A 280 19.61 4.58 -19.50
CA THR A 280 20.17 4.36 -18.15
C THR A 280 19.20 4.79 -17.04
N LEU A 281 18.35 5.78 -17.28
CA LEU A 281 17.43 6.35 -16.30
C LEU A 281 16.59 5.32 -15.50
N PRO A 282 16.11 4.21 -16.09
CA PRO A 282 15.38 3.17 -15.34
C PRO A 282 16.18 2.44 -14.28
N LEU A 283 17.50 2.48 -14.37
CA LEU A 283 18.39 1.78 -13.42
C LEU A 283 18.57 2.55 -12.10
N ILE A 284 18.12 3.81 -12.05
CA ILE A 284 18.26 4.66 -10.88
C ILE A 284 17.17 4.33 -9.86
N SER A 285 17.57 4.11 -8.61
CA SER A 285 16.66 3.90 -7.49
C SER A 285 15.83 5.15 -7.18
N ASP A 286 14.64 4.98 -6.61
CA ASP A 286 13.78 6.09 -6.19
C ASP A 286 14.38 6.93 -5.05
N ASP A 287 15.34 6.40 -4.31
CA ASP A 287 16.03 7.07 -3.18
C ASP A 287 17.17 8.01 -3.62
N GLY A 288 17.49 8.09 -4.91
CA GLY A 288 18.49 9.01 -5.46
C GLY A 288 18.02 10.48 -5.44
N ILE A 289 18.88 11.37 -5.96
CA ILE A 289 18.60 12.82 -6.03
C ILE A 289 17.31 13.12 -6.76
N ASN A 290 16.50 13.99 -6.16
CA ASN A 290 15.26 14.47 -6.75
C ASN A 290 15.09 15.98 -6.57
N LEU A 291 15.34 16.73 -7.64
CA LEU A 291 15.19 18.19 -7.66
C LEU A 291 13.74 18.67 -7.82
N TYR A 292 12.77 17.74 -7.70
CA TYR A 292 11.34 18.06 -7.56
C TYR A 292 10.86 17.70 -6.16
N PRO A 293 11.03 18.60 -5.18
CA PRO A 293 10.76 18.30 -3.79
C PRO A 293 9.27 18.06 -3.52
N ALA A 294 8.99 17.25 -2.53
CA ALA A 294 7.64 16.80 -2.21
C ALA A 294 6.65 17.94 -1.90
N HIS A 295 7.15 19.06 -1.34
CA HIS A 295 6.32 20.22 -1.00
C HIS A 295 5.81 21.01 -2.22
N LEU A 296 6.46 20.87 -3.37
CA LEU A 296 6.03 21.47 -4.66
C LEU A 296 5.14 20.51 -5.47
N LYS A 297 5.06 19.24 -5.10
CA LYS A 297 4.16 18.31 -5.77
C LYS A 297 2.71 18.69 -5.52
N PRO A 298 1.85 18.70 -6.54
CA PRO A 298 0.44 18.98 -6.37
C PRO A 298 -0.13 17.97 -5.35
N LYS A 299 -0.62 18.48 -4.23
CA LYS A 299 -1.31 17.64 -3.25
C LYS A 299 -2.53 17.07 -3.93
N LYS A 300 -2.60 15.75 -4.06
CA LYS A 300 -3.83 15.08 -4.48
C LYS A 300 -4.88 15.34 -3.41
N GLU A 301 -5.69 16.35 -3.61
CA GLU A 301 -6.85 16.63 -2.77
C GLU A 301 -7.83 15.46 -2.92
N ARG A 302 -7.73 14.49 -2.01
CA ARG A 302 -8.65 13.35 -1.98
C ARG A 302 -10.07 13.75 -1.64
N PHE A 303 -10.23 14.94 -1.04
CA PHE A 303 -11.51 15.54 -0.67
C PHE A 303 -11.76 16.81 -1.50
N THR A 304 -12.02 16.65 -2.78
CA THR A 304 -12.52 17.77 -3.58
C THR A 304 -13.96 18.07 -3.18
N LEU A 305 -14.38 19.32 -3.29
CA LEU A 305 -15.77 19.72 -2.98
C LEU A 305 -16.80 18.86 -3.75
N LYS A 306 -16.44 18.46 -4.98
CA LYS A 306 -17.26 17.55 -5.81
C LYS A 306 -17.42 16.16 -5.20
N THR A 307 -16.34 15.57 -4.66
CA THR A 307 -16.41 14.24 -4.03
C THR A 307 -17.18 14.29 -2.71
N VAL A 308 -17.05 15.35 -1.94
CA VAL A 308 -17.84 15.56 -0.72
C VAL A 308 -19.30 15.71 -1.08
N PHE A 309 -19.63 16.56 -2.05
CA PHE A 309 -21.02 16.78 -2.50
C PHE A 309 -21.65 15.50 -3.08
N SER A 310 -20.92 14.74 -3.89
CA SER A 310 -21.40 13.46 -4.42
C SER A 310 -21.62 12.42 -3.33
N SER A 311 -20.77 12.39 -2.32
CA SER A 311 -20.90 11.52 -1.15
C SER A 311 -22.16 11.87 -0.33
N TRP A 312 -22.41 13.16 -0.10
CA TRP A 312 -23.63 13.63 0.58
C TRP A 312 -24.90 13.34 -0.23
N LEU A 313 -24.84 13.52 -1.56
CA LEU A 313 -25.96 13.18 -2.44
C LEU A 313 -26.28 11.68 -2.38
N LEU A 314 -25.24 10.84 -2.41
CA LEU A 314 -25.39 9.39 -2.29
C LEU A 314 -26.02 9.00 -0.94
N LEU A 315 -25.57 9.62 0.15
CA LEU A 315 -26.11 9.39 1.48
C LEU A 315 -27.58 9.80 1.60
N LEU A 316 -27.96 10.94 0.99
CA LEU A 316 -29.36 11.41 0.90
C LEU A 316 -30.21 10.42 0.11
N LEU A 317 -29.73 9.89 -1.01
CA LEU A 317 -30.44 8.87 -1.80
C LEU A 317 -30.64 7.58 -1.02
N ILE A 318 -29.62 7.13 -0.28
CA ILE A 318 -29.73 5.92 0.57
C ILE A 318 -30.76 6.17 1.69
N MET A 319 -30.69 7.32 2.38
CA MET A 319 -31.67 7.67 3.42
C MET A 319 -33.10 7.80 2.86
N GLY A 320 -33.24 8.44 1.69
CA GLY A 320 -34.54 8.56 1.02
C GLY A 320 -35.11 7.21 0.60
N GLY A 321 -34.27 6.33 0.07
CA GLY A 321 -34.65 4.95 -0.27
C GLY A 321 -35.05 4.13 0.96
N TYR A 322 -34.26 4.24 2.05
CA TYR A 322 -34.58 3.58 3.30
C TYR A 322 -35.88 4.12 3.92
N TYR A 323 -36.09 5.44 3.89
CA TYR A 323 -37.32 6.07 4.35
C TYR A 323 -38.54 5.63 3.51
N GLY A 324 -38.38 5.56 2.19
CA GLY A 324 -39.41 5.04 1.30
C GLY A 324 -39.77 3.58 1.56
N TYR A 325 -38.74 2.75 1.78
CA TYR A 325 -38.93 1.35 2.15
C TYR A 325 -39.67 1.17 3.48
N MET A 326 -39.29 1.94 4.50
CA MET A 326 -39.96 1.91 5.82
C MET A 326 -41.42 2.36 5.73
N ASN A 327 -41.71 3.41 4.95
CA ASN A 327 -43.08 3.84 4.74
C ASN A 327 -43.92 2.79 3.98
N TYR A 328 -43.34 2.07 3.04
CA TYR A 328 -44.01 0.96 2.36
C TYR A 328 -44.34 -0.17 3.33
N GLU A 329 -43.41 -0.57 4.18
CA GLU A 329 -43.61 -1.61 5.19
C GLU A 329 -44.64 -1.21 6.25
N ILE A 330 -44.63 0.07 6.70
CA ILE A 330 -45.65 0.63 7.59
C ILE A 330 -47.04 0.58 6.95
N ALA A 331 -47.16 0.95 5.67
CA ALA A 331 -48.43 0.92 4.97
C ALA A 331 -49.03 -0.50 4.82
N GLU A 332 -48.15 -1.51 4.65
CA GLU A 332 -48.57 -2.91 4.60
C GLU A 332 -49.04 -3.39 5.99
N ILE A 333 -48.32 -3.03 7.06
CA ILE A 333 -48.71 -3.34 8.44
C ILE A 333 -50.02 -2.64 8.84
N ASP A 334 -50.23 -1.38 8.43
CA ASP A 334 -51.46 -0.65 8.69
C ASP A 334 -52.67 -1.29 8.00
N GLN A 335 -52.50 -1.85 6.80
CA GLN A 335 -53.53 -2.61 6.14
C GLN A 335 -53.88 -3.91 6.91
N GLU A 336 -52.83 -4.64 7.34
CA GLU A 336 -53.09 -5.85 8.16
C GLU A 336 -53.75 -5.51 9.50
N LEU A 337 -53.30 -4.40 10.14
CA LEU A 337 -53.87 -3.96 11.41
C LEU A 337 -55.33 -3.59 11.28
N THR A 338 -55.70 -2.86 10.20
CA THR A 338 -57.12 -2.50 9.92
C THR A 338 -57.99 -3.72 9.68
N VAL A 339 -57.45 -4.76 9.00
CA VAL A 339 -58.19 -6.02 8.81
C VAL A 339 -58.37 -6.75 10.14
N LYS A 340 -57.31 -6.79 10.97
CA LYS A 340 -57.35 -7.44 12.31
C LYS A 340 -58.32 -6.71 13.26
N ILE A 341 -58.32 -5.37 13.26
CA ILE A 341 -59.24 -4.57 14.05
C ILE A 341 -60.69 -4.86 13.63
N ARG A 342 -61.00 -4.84 12.31
CA ARG A 342 -62.33 -5.14 11.81
C ARG A 342 -62.82 -6.56 12.11
N ASN A 343 -61.86 -7.52 12.05
CA ASN A 343 -62.18 -8.90 12.47
C ASN A 343 -62.42 -9.02 13.98
N LYS A 344 -61.70 -8.27 14.81
CA LYS A 344 -61.90 -8.22 16.26
C LYS A 344 -63.29 -7.62 16.59
N GLU A 345 -63.66 -6.52 15.93
CA GLU A 345 -65.00 -5.90 16.09
C GLU A 345 -66.11 -6.89 15.73
N ARG A 346 -65.98 -7.54 14.55
CA ARG A 346 -66.98 -8.54 14.13
C ARG A 346 -67.09 -9.71 15.12
N LEU A 347 -65.92 -10.18 15.60
CA LEU A 347 -65.93 -11.27 16.58
C LEU A 347 -66.52 -10.85 17.94
N SER A 348 -66.30 -9.58 18.33
CA SER A 348 -66.94 -8.99 19.52
C SER A 348 -68.46 -8.91 19.39
N ASP A 349 -68.94 -8.46 18.24
CA ASP A 349 -70.38 -8.39 17.95
C ASP A 349 -71.03 -9.79 17.87
N GLU A 350 -70.32 -10.74 17.24
CA GLU A 350 -70.77 -12.16 17.26
C GLU A 350 -70.77 -12.74 18.67
N PHE A 351 -69.76 -12.41 19.49
CA PHE A 351 -69.70 -12.85 20.88
C PHE A 351 -70.85 -12.25 21.71
N GLU A 352 -71.15 -10.96 21.51
CA GLU A 352 -72.26 -10.29 22.21
C GLU A 352 -73.61 -10.88 21.82
N THR A 353 -73.83 -11.13 20.53
CA THR A 353 -75.09 -11.77 20.04
C THR A 353 -75.19 -13.21 20.52
N LEU A 354 -74.12 -14.02 20.52
CA LEU A 354 -74.11 -15.38 21.02
C LEU A 354 -74.32 -15.41 22.55
N SER A 355 -73.67 -14.47 23.28
CA SER A 355 -73.83 -14.38 24.72
C SER A 355 -75.29 -14.07 25.12
N TYR A 356 -75.93 -13.16 24.36
CA TYR A 356 -77.38 -12.87 24.53
C TYR A 356 -78.27 -14.09 24.21
N GLN A 357 -77.91 -14.83 23.15
CA GLN A 357 -78.66 -16.08 22.82
C GLN A 357 -78.49 -17.15 23.88
N VAL A 358 -77.23 -17.31 24.43
CA VAL A 358 -76.98 -18.28 25.52
C VAL A 358 -77.69 -17.89 26.82
N ALA A 359 -77.72 -16.58 27.15
CA ALA A 359 -78.39 -16.08 28.34
C ALA A 359 -79.90 -16.32 28.30
N ASN A 360 -80.49 -16.29 27.12
CA ASN A 360 -81.95 -16.56 26.90
C ASN A 360 -82.28 -18.02 26.61
N HIS A 361 -81.28 -18.88 26.46
CA HIS A 361 -81.40 -20.28 26.16
C HIS A 361 -81.65 -21.10 27.43
N LYS A 362 -82.80 -21.65 27.59
CA LYS A 362 -83.07 -22.61 28.68
C LYS A 362 -82.34 -23.94 28.38
N PRO A 363 -81.36 -24.29 29.17
CA PRO A 363 -80.54 -25.46 28.87
C PRO A 363 -81.36 -26.74 28.97
N ASN A 364 -81.35 -27.54 27.92
CA ASN A 364 -81.93 -28.85 27.89
C ASN A 364 -81.11 -29.81 28.81
N PRO A 365 -81.66 -30.37 29.85
CA PRO A 365 -80.90 -31.19 30.84
C PRO A 365 -80.21 -32.41 30.23
N ALA A 366 -80.72 -32.88 29.05
CA ALA A 366 -80.04 -33.95 28.32
C ALA A 366 -78.69 -33.52 27.67
N LYS A 367 -78.64 -32.27 27.23
CA LYS A 367 -77.46 -31.69 26.61
C LYS A 367 -76.41 -31.32 27.66
N LEU A 368 -76.81 -30.91 28.88
CA LEU A 368 -75.86 -30.66 29.99
C LEU A 368 -75.11 -31.92 30.39
N LYS A 369 -75.82 -33.07 30.51
CA LYS A 369 -75.17 -34.37 30.83
C LYS A 369 -74.20 -34.84 29.67
N ALA A 370 -74.47 -34.46 28.42
CA ALA A 370 -73.59 -34.81 27.33
C ALA A 370 -72.31 -33.91 27.31
N ILE A 371 -72.46 -32.65 27.72
CA ILE A 371 -71.32 -31.71 27.84
C ILE A 371 -70.36 -32.14 28.95
N ASP A 372 -70.87 -32.53 30.13
CA ASP A 372 -70.04 -33.01 31.19
C ASP A 372 -69.22 -34.26 30.82
N ARG A 373 -69.84 -35.18 30.04
CA ARG A 373 -69.09 -36.33 29.50
C ARG A 373 -67.99 -35.94 28.52
N LEU A 374 -68.28 -35.01 27.63
CA LEU A 374 -67.34 -34.55 26.60
C LEU A 374 -66.19 -33.72 27.18
N THR A 375 -66.43 -32.92 28.24
CA THR A 375 -65.34 -32.19 28.94
C THR A 375 -64.35 -33.11 29.60
N VAL A 376 -64.81 -34.14 30.28
CA VAL A 376 -63.91 -35.14 30.89
C VAL A 376 -63.10 -35.86 29.81
N ASP A 377 -63.65 -36.13 28.64
CA ASP A 377 -62.95 -36.80 27.52
C ASP A 377 -61.92 -35.89 26.85
N VAL A 378 -62.24 -34.58 26.72
CA VAL A 378 -61.30 -33.58 26.19
C VAL A 378 -60.13 -33.30 27.14
N ASP A 379 -60.39 -33.27 28.46
CA ASP A 379 -59.31 -33.04 29.43
C ASP A 379 -58.39 -34.26 29.53
N ALA A 380 -58.91 -35.45 29.42
CA ALA A 380 -58.08 -36.66 29.31
C ALA A 380 -57.21 -36.67 28.04
N LYS A 381 -57.76 -36.24 26.89
CA LYS A 381 -57.00 -36.13 25.64
C LYS A 381 -55.95 -35.01 25.66
N LYS A 382 -56.23 -33.85 26.28
CA LYS A 382 -55.27 -32.78 26.50
C LYS A 382 -54.09 -33.19 27.39
N ALA A 383 -54.40 -33.95 28.44
CA ALA A 383 -53.33 -34.48 29.31
C ALA A 383 -52.41 -35.46 28.58
N THR A 384 -52.97 -36.28 27.68
CA THR A 384 -52.20 -37.20 26.85
C THR A 384 -51.34 -36.44 25.80
N LEU A 385 -51.87 -35.42 25.18
CA LEU A 385 -51.14 -34.58 24.24
C LEU A 385 -50.00 -33.80 24.91
N LYS A 386 -50.20 -33.32 26.13
CA LYS A 386 -49.17 -32.65 26.91
C LYS A 386 -48.04 -33.59 27.31
N ALA A 387 -48.35 -34.84 27.62
CA ALA A 387 -47.36 -35.87 27.88
C ALA A 387 -46.53 -36.24 26.64
N ILE A 388 -47.13 -36.27 25.47
CA ILE A 388 -46.46 -36.53 24.18
C ILE A 388 -45.53 -35.39 23.82
N ASN A 389 -45.96 -34.12 23.95
CA ASN A 389 -45.09 -32.96 23.64
C ASN A 389 -43.92 -32.83 24.61
N GLN A 390 -44.08 -33.17 25.86
CA GLN A 390 -42.94 -33.18 26.82
C GLN A 390 -41.91 -34.27 26.50
N PHE A 391 -42.32 -35.34 25.83
CA PHE A 391 -41.41 -36.41 25.40
C PHE A 391 -40.60 -36.07 24.15
N ASP A 392 -41.14 -35.19 23.30
CA ASP A 392 -40.49 -34.82 22.04
C ASP A 392 -39.41 -33.74 22.21
N ASP A 393 -39.54 -32.86 23.21
CA ASP A 393 -38.52 -31.84 23.52
C ASP A 393 -37.28 -32.41 24.22
N SER A 394 -37.40 -33.51 24.96
CA SER A 394 -36.24 -34.16 25.59
C SER A 394 -35.34 -34.94 24.61
N LEU A 395 -35.82 -35.23 23.42
CA LEU A 395 -35.09 -35.92 22.34
C LEU A 395 -34.32 -34.99 21.41
N LYS A 396 -34.55 -33.66 21.45
CA LYS A 396 -33.93 -32.69 20.55
C LYS A 396 -32.55 -32.21 20.99
N GLU A 397 -32.21 -32.31 22.26
CA GLU A 397 -30.87 -31.98 22.77
C GLU A 397 -29.96 -33.22 22.79
N GLY A 398 -29.46 -33.58 21.63
CA GLY A 398 -28.54 -34.69 21.46
C GLY A 398 -27.19 -34.45 22.19
N TYR A 399 -26.60 -35.50 22.73
CA TYR A 399 -25.26 -35.50 23.36
C TYR A 399 -24.15 -34.93 22.50
N SER A 400 -24.36 -34.83 21.19
CA SER A 400 -23.44 -34.25 20.21
C SER A 400 -23.14 -32.78 20.45
N GLY A 401 -24.11 -31.96 20.90
CA GLY A 401 -23.93 -30.57 21.20
C GLY A 401 -22.95 -30.31 22.35
N VAL A 402 -23.08 -31.11 23.41
CA VAL A 402 -22.18 -31.03 24.58
C VAL A 402 -20.76 -31.43 24.20
N MET A 403 -20.60 -32.47 23.39
CA MET A 403 -19.29 -32.92 22.92
C MET A 403 -18.63 -31.92 21.98
N ALA A 404 -19.38 -31.26 21.12
CA ALA A 404 -18.87 -30.20 20.26
C ALA A 404 -18.35 -29.01 21.08
N SER A 405 -19.15 -28.54 22.06
CA SER A 405 -18.72 -27.44 22.94
C SER A 405 -17.51 -27.79 23.81
N LEU A 406 -17.38 -29.02 24.28
CA LEU A 406 -16.19 -29.48 25.00
C LEU A 406 -14.95 -29.56 24.10
N SER A 407 -15.12 -29.91 22.84
CA SER A 407 -14.04 -29.91 21.83
C SER A 407 -13.56 -28.48 21.47
N GLU A 408 -14.48 -27.52 21.39
CA GLU A 408 -14.19 -26.12 21.09
C GLU A 408 -13.44 -25.42 22.23
N LEU A 409 -13.72 -25.84 23.47
CA LEU A 409 -13.00 -25.42 24.67
C LEU A 409 -11.72 -26.22 24.94
N GLY A 410 -11.28 -27.04 23.98
CA GLY A 410 -10.05 -27.82 24.07
C GLY A 410 -8.82 -26.91 24.28
N ARG A 411 -7.93 -27.32 25.21
CA ARG A 411 -6.71 -26.55 25.53
C ARG A 411 -5.52 -27.50 25.63
N ASP A 412 -4.36 -27.01 25.24
CA ASP A 412 -3.09 -27.76 25.24
C ASP A 412 -2.57 -28.08 26.64
N ASP A 413 -3.12 -27.42 27.67
CA ASP A 413 -2.75 -27.59 29.07
C ASP A 413 -3.74 -28.48 29.87
N ILE A 414 -4.81 -29.01 29.23
CA ILE A 414 -5.81 -29.87 29.82
C ILE A 414 -6.09 -31.05 28.88
N SER A 415 -6.05 -32.28 29.44
CA SER A 415 -6.39 -33.49 28.71
C SER A 415 -7.52 -34.23 29.46
N ILE A 416 -8.64 -34.43 28.80
CA ILE A 416 -9.78 -35.15 29.35
C ILE A 416 -9.57 -36.64 29.10
N SER A 417 -9.59 -37.45 30.15
CA SER A 417 -9.43 -38.89 30.07
C SER A 417 -10.76 -39.67 30.16
N HIS A 418 -11.77 -39.07 30.78
CA HIS A 418 -13.07 -39.71 30.94
C HIS A 418 -14.19 -38.66 30.92
N ILE A 419 -15.25 -38.94 30.17
CA ILE A 419 -16.46 -38.11 30.10
C ILE A 419 -17.66 -39.04 30.38
N GLU A 420 -18.39 -38.72 31.41
CA GLU A 420 -19.68 -39.36 31.70
C GLU A 420 -20.79 -38.34 31.45
N LEU A 421 -21.60 -38.58 30.43
CA LEU A 421 -22.65 -37.68 29.99
C LEU A 421 -24.00 -38.36 29.99
N ASN A 422 -24.94 -37.77 30.73
CA ASN A 422 -26.34 -38.14 30.69
C ASN A 422 -27.19 -36.84 30.61
N GLU A 423 -28.51 -36.96 30.50
CA GLU A 423 -29.41 -35.78 30.37
C GLU A 423 -29.14 -34.67 31.41
N LYS A 424 -28.80 -35.04 32.62
CA LYS A 424 -28.59 -34.11 33.75
C LYS A 424 -27.17 -34.12 34.31
N ILE A 425 -26.36 -35.07 33.94
CA ILE A 425 -25.04 -35.31 34.53
C ILE A 425 -23.99 -35.08 33.46
N LEU A 426 -22.99 -34.31 33.80
CA LEU A 426 -21.75 -34.16 33.03
C LEU A 426 -20.59 -34.27 34.03
N ASN A 427 -19.98 -35.44 34.14
CA ASN A 427 -18.80 -35.66 34.97
C ASN A 427 -17.57 -35.75 34.06
N LEU A 428 -16.51 -35.04 34.41
CA LEU A 428 -15.28 -34.98 33.65
C LEU A 428 -14.09 -35.32 34.53
N LYS A 429 -13.23 -36.22 34.05
CA LYS A 429 -11.95 -36.52 34.70
C LYS A 429 -10.82 -36.31 33.67
N GLY A 430 -9.68 -35.85 34.13
CA GLY A 430 -8.57 -35.63 33.25
C GLY A 430 -7.27 -35.21 33.95
N LEU A 431 -6.33 -34.84 33.15
CA LEU A 431 -5.01 -34.38 33.55
C LEU A 431 -4.84 -32.92 33.20
N ALA A 432 -4.12 -32.17 34.03
CA ALA A 432 -3.82 -30.79 33.76
C ALA A 432 -2.33 -30.50 34.00
N ARG A 433 -1.80 -29.55 33.28
CA ARG A 433 -0.39 -29.16 33.43
C ARG A 433 -0.14 -28.36 34.70
N ALA A 434 -1.15 -27.64 35.18
CA ALA A 434 -1.09 -26.86 36.41
C ALA A 434 -2.46 -26.87 37.13
N PRO A 435 -2.50 -26.87 38.48
CA PRO A 435 -3.76 -26.86 39.22
C PRO A 435 -4.66 -25.65 38.90
N SER A 436 -4.08 -24.52 38.58
CA SER A 436 -4.82 -23.29 38.26
C SER A 436 -5.47 -23.27 36.87
N SER A 437 -5.11 -24.21 35.99
CA SER A 437 -5.67 -24.31 34.63
C SER A 437 -7.12 -24.79 34.66
N VAL A 438 -7.45 -25.72 35.52
CA VAL A 438 -8.77 -26.34 35.59
C VAL A 438 -9.88 -25.34 35.98
N PRO A 439 -9.75 -24.53 37.06
CA PRO A 439 -10.77 -23.53 37.38
C PRO A 439 -10.96 -22.47 36.31
N LYS A 440 -9.88 -22.09 35.56
CA LYS A 440 -9.96 -21.16 34.45
C LYS A 440 -10.72 -21.74 33.26
N TRP A 441 -10.51 -23.02 32.99
CA TRP A 441 -11.18 -23.74 31.94
C TRP A 441 -12.68 -23.93 32.26
N VAL A 442 -13.04 -24.33 33.48
CA VAL A 442 -14.43 -24.49 33.92
C VAL A 442 -15.21 -23.15 33.85
N LYS A 443 -14.56 -22.02 34.08
CA LYS A 443 -15.19 -20.71 33.92
C LYS A 443 -15.64 -20.42 32.46
N GLN A 444 -14.97 -20.99 31.47
CA GLN A 444 -15.33 -20.84 30.07
C GLN A 444 -16.58 -21.62 29.66
N PHE A 445 -17.02 -22.61 30.48
CA PHE A 445 -18.27 -23.32 30.23
C PHE A 445 -19.50 -22.41 30.26
N LYS A 446 -19.41 -21.26 30.93
CA LYS A 446 -20.49 -20.26 30.97
C LYS A 446 -20.69 -19.53 29.62
N THR A 447 -19.72 -19.60 28.73
CA THR A 447 -19.80 -18.98 27.42
C THR A 447 -20.38 -19.89 26.34
N GLU A 448 -20.47 -21.18 26.62
CA GLU A 448 -20.93 -22.18 25.67
C GLU A 448 -22.41 -22.58 25.91
N LEU A 449 -23.24 -22.41 24.86
CA LEU A 449 -24.69 -22.55 24.94
C LEU A 449 -25.15 -23.94 25.47
N ASN A 450 -24.45 -25.00 25.06
CA ASN A 450 -24.77 -26.37 25.43
C ASN A 450 -24.23 -26.77 26.81
N LEU A 451 -23.41 -25.92 27.43
CA LEU A 451 -22.82 -26.14 28.76
C LEU A 451 -23.40 -25.17 29.82
N VAL A 452 -24.03 -24.07 29.36
CA VAL A 452 -24.68 -23.06 30.19
C VAL A 452 -25.84 -23.72 30.96
N GLY A 453 -25.90 -23.48 32.28
CA GLY A 453 -26.97 -24.02 33.14
C GLY A 453 -26.61 -25.33 33.82
N ARG A 454 -25.50 -25.97 33.50
CA ARG A 454 -25.01 -27.12 34.26
C ARG A 454 -24.21 -26.62 35.47
N THR A 455 -24.62 -27.00 36.65
CA THR A 455 -23.94 -26.65 37.94
C THR A 455 -23.10 -27.83 38.39
N PHE A 456 -21.85 -27.56 38.76
CA PHE A 456 -20.94 -28.57 39.26
C PHE A 456 -20.91 -28.50 40.81
N GLU A 457 -21.04 -29.65 41.47
CA GLU A 457 -21.07 -29.77 42.93
C GLU A 457 -19.66 -29.77 43.51
N SER A 458 -18.74 -30.45 42.82
CA SER A 458 -17.38 -30.58 43.30
C SER A 458 -16.35 -30.57 42.18
N LEU A 459 -15.22 -29.96 42.47
CA LEU A 459 -14.02 -30.01 41.68
C LEU A 459 -12.88 -30.47 42.56
N ASN A 460 -12.47 -31.74 42.39
CA ASN A 460 -11.33 -32.31 43.07
C ASN A 460 -10.09 -32.23 42.20
N ILE A 461 -9.02 -31.66 42.74
CA ILE A 461 -7.73 -31.57 42.06
C ILE A 461 -6.71 -32.30 42.93
N GLY A 462 -6.09 -33.33 42.37
CA GLY A 462 -5.08 -34.14 43.01
C GLY A 462 -3.81 -34.26 42.18
N ARG A 463 -2.94 -35.16 42.59
CA ARG A 463 -1.77 -35.61 41.82
C ARG A 463 -1.72 -37.14 41.83
N ASN A 464 -1.32 -37.70 40.70
CA ASN A 464 -1.08 -39.13 40.61
C ASN A 464 0.34 -39.50 41.11
N GLU A 465 0.67 -40.75 41.08
CA GLU A 465 1.97 -41.28 41.53
C GLU A 465 3.15 -40.73 40.71
N GLU A 466 2.88 -40.17 39.53
CA GLU A 466 3.86 -39.57 38.64
C GLU A 466 3.95 -38.04 38.78
N ASP A 467 3.37 -37.47 39.85
CA ASP A 467 3.29 -36.01 40.12
C ASP A 467 2.54 -35.17 39.05
N ILE A 468 1.72 -35.84 38.22
CA ILE A 468 0.86 -35.17 37.23
C ILE A 468 -0.44 -34.73 37.91
N VAL A 469 -0.87 -33.51 37.65
CA VAL A 469 -2.11 -32.97 38.21
C VAL A 469 -3.32 -33.67 37.59
N THR A 470 -4.14 -34.31 38.41
CA THR A 470 -5.41 -34.91 38.04
C THR A 470 -6.56 -34.02 38.48
N PHE A 471 -7.63 -34.01 37.73
CA PHE A 471 -8.86 -33.34 38.16
C PHE A 471 -10.10 -34.20 37.91
N GLU A 472 -11.11 -34.04 38.79
CA GLU A 472 -12.41 -34.64 38.68
C GLU A 472 -13.48 -33.58 38.95
N LEU A 473 -14.37 -33.35 37.98
CA LEU A 473 -15.44 -32.37 38.01
C LEU A 473 -16.78 -33.13 37.99
N MET A 474 -17.61 -32.95 39.01
CA MET A 474 -18.90 -33.65 39.15
C MET A 474 -20.06 -32.66 39.15
N THR A 475 -21.12 -33.02 38.46
CA THR A 475 -22.36 -32.21 38.36
C THR A 475 -23.25 -32.45 39.56
N GLN A 476 -23.91 -31.42 40.06
CA GLN A 476 -24.92 -31.52 41.10
C GLN A 476 -26.19 -32.20 40.55
N VAL A 477 -26.60 -33.29 41.15
CA VAL A 477 -27.86 -33.93 40.87
C VAL A 477 -28.86 -33.51 41.97
N GLU A 478 -29.90 -32.76 41.61
CA GLU A 478 -31.03 -32.52 42.52
C GLU A 478 -31.68 -33.83 42.91
N SER A 479 -31.42 -34.33 44.13
CA SER A 479 -32.13 -35.46 44.68
C SER A 479 -33.54 -35.02 45.09
N LYS A 480 -34.56 -35.38 44.28
CA LYS A 480 -35.96 -35.38 44.82
C LYS A 480 -36.06 -36.29 45.98
N ASN A 481 -36.15 -35.70 47.20
CA ASN A 481 -36.53 -36.43 48.42
C ASN A 481 -37.76 -37.26 48.14
N SER A 482 -37.58 -38.55 48.26
CA SER A 482 -38.66 -39.52 48.45
C SER A 482 -39.29 -39.30 49.84
N LEU A 483 -40.43 -38.63 49.86
CA LEU A 483 -41.30 -38.64 51.03
C LEU A 483 -41.82 -40.09 51.26
N SER A 484 -41.26 -40.69 52.23
CA SER A 484 -41.80 -41.95 52.80
C SER A 484 -43.21 -41.74 53.35
N VAL A 485 -44.14 -42.44 52.79
CA VAL A 485 -45.47 -42.68 53.41
C VAL A 485 -45.25 -43.49 54.68
N GLY A 486 -45.50 -42.90 55.85
CA GLY A 486 -45.68 -43.55 57.11
C GLY A 486 -47.16 -43.69 57.41
N GLU A 487 -47.58 -44.91 57.63
CA GLU A 487 -48.90 -45.32 58.17
C GLU A 487 -49.30 -44.50 59.39
N LYS A 488 -50.48 -43.99 59.42
CA LYS A 488 -51.60 -44.42 60.29
C LYS A 488 -52.87 -43.71 59.85
#